data_0d6c31327df2eb7840e849ad1700ea02
#
_entry.id   0d6c31327df2eb7840e849ad1700ea02
#
_cell.length_a   1.000
_cell.length_b   1.000
_cell.length_c   1.000
_cell.angle_alpha   90.00
_cell.angle_beta   90.00
_cell.angle_gamma   90.00
#
_symmetry.space_group_name_H-M   'P 1'
#
loop_
_entity.id
_entity.type
_entity.pdbx_description
1 polymer ?
#
loop_
_entity_poly.entity_id
_entity_poly.type
_entity_poly.pdbx_seq_one_letter_code
_entity_poly.pdbx_strand_id
1 'polypeptide(L)'
;MDVSFRTTTLRKCYENEAMATRRWGSVAGQKYIQRIAVLMAAEKFTDLFQIRALRLHALKGEREGQYTIAIDERWRLILAYDEAEETLFVEEVSRHYGD
;
A
#
# COMPACT_ATOMS: atom_id res chain seq x y z
N MET A 1 -8.89 5.39 8.24
CA MET A 1 -7.97 4.96 9.30
C MET A 1 -6.65 5.70 9.18
N ASP A 2 -5.87 5.70 10.22
CA ASP A 2 -4.57 6.35 10.20
C ASP A 2 -3.59 5.55 9.35
N VAL A 3 -2.88 6.27 8.47
CA VAL A 3 -1.87 5.69 7.61
C VAL A 3 -0.56 6.42 7.84
N SER A 4 0.49 5.67 8.11
CA SER A 4 1.85 6.20 8.25
C SER A 4 2.74 5.59 7.17
N PHE A 5 3.80 6.31 6.84
CA PHE A 5 4.74 5.88 5.81
C PHE A 5 6.09 5.55 6.45
N ARG A 6 6.64 4.39 6.09
CA ARG A 6 7.93 3.96 6.65
C ARG A 6 9.05 4.91 6.29
N THR A 7 8.99 5.53 5.11
CA THR A 7 10.02 6.47 4.65
C THR A 7 9.41 7.78 4.21
N THR A 8 10.22 8.84 4.26
CA THR A 8 9.84 10.16 3.76
C THR A 8 9.53 10.11 2.26
N THR A 9 10.28 9.30 1.50
CA THR A 9 10.06 9.17 0.06
C THR A 9 8.68 8.62 -0.25
N LEU A 10 8.23 7.60 0.48
CA LEU A 10 6.90 7.03 0.27
C LEU A 10 5.81 8.06 0.55
N ARG A 11 5.97 8.86 1.60
CA ARG A 11 5.01 9.93 1.92
C ARG A 11 5.00 10.99 0.82
N LYS A 12 6.18 11.42 0.38
CA LYS A 12 6.28 12.44 -0.67
C LYS A 12 5.68 11.97 -1.98
N CYS A 13 5.81 10.69 -2.31
CA CYS A 13 5.19 10.13 -3.52
C CYS A 13 3.67 10.15 -3.45
N TYR A 14 3.11 10.03 -2.27
CA TYR A 14 1.66 10.19 -2.11
C TYR A 14 1.25 11.65 -2.30
N GLU A 15 2.06 12.58 -1.82
CA GLU A 15 1.76 14.01 -1.87
C GLU A 15 2.08 14.65 -3.21
N ASN A 16 2.87 13.98 -4.06
CA ASN A 16 3.37 14.56 -5.29
C ASN A 16 3.34 13.53 -6.41
N GLU A 17 2.37 13.66 -7.31
CA GLU A 17 2.18 12.72 -8.42
C GLU A 17 3.40 12.64 -9.34
N ALA A 18 4.10 13.75 -9.56
CA ALA A 18 5.28 13.75 -10.41
C ALA A 18 6.40 12.86 -9.82
N MET A 19 6.55 12.86 -8.50
CA MET A 19 7.53 11.99 -7.84
C MET A 19 7.14 10.52 -7.99
N ALA A 20 5.87 10.20 -7.76
CA ALA A 20 5.38 8.83 -7.91
C ALA A 20 5.57 8.33 -9.34
N THR A 21 5.26 9.19 -10.31
CA THR A 21 5.40 8.87 -11.73
C THR A 21 6.86 8.60 -12.10
N ARG A 22 7.78 9.40 -11.58
CA ARG A 22 9.21 9.18 -11.86
C ARG A 22 9.71 7.86 -11.31
N ARG A 23 9.19 7.42 -10.16
CA ARG A 23 9.63 6.18 -9.53
C ARG A 23 9.02 4.94 -10.17
N TRP A 24 7.74 4.98 -10.51
CA TRP A 24 7.00 3.77 -10.89
C TRP A 24 6.27 3.85 -12.23
N GLY A 25 6.38 4.99 -12.92
CA GLY A 25 5.63 5.23 -14.14
C GLY A 25 4.28 5.87 -13.83
N SER A 26 3.65 6.43 -14.88
CA SER A 26 2.42 7.22 -14.68
C SER A 26 1.25 6.38 -14.19
N VAL A 27 1.09 5.16 -14.71
CA VAL A 27 -0.03 4.30 -14.31
C VAL A 27 0.12 3.87 -12.86
N ALA A 28 1.28 3.28 -12.51
CA ALA A 28 1.50 2.80 -11.16
C ALA A 28 1.57 3.96 -10.16
N GLY A 29 2.15 5.08 -10.54
CA GLY A 29 2.23 6.25 -9.68
C GLY A 29 0.86 6.79 -9.29
N GLN A 30 -0.03 6.91 -10.27
CA GLN A 30 -1.40 7.37 -10.01
C GLN A 30 -2.17 6.36 -9.16
N LYS A 31 -2.01 5.07 -9.45
CA LYS A 31 -2.66 4.01 -8.67
C LYS A 31 -2.15 3.95 -7.25
N TYR A 32 -0.86 4.17 -7.04
CA TYR A 32 -0.29 4.26 -5.69
C TYR A 32 -1.04 5.32 -4.87
N ILE A 33 -1.18 6.52 -5.44
CA ILE A 33 -1.87 7.62 -4.75
C ILE A 33 -3.32 7.24 -4.46
N GLN A 34 -4.01 6.65 -5.44
CA GLN A 34 -5.39 6.20 -5.27
C GLN A 34 -5.51 5.13 -4.18
N ARG A 35 -4.58 4.18 -4.14
CA ARG A 35 -4.60 3.13 -3.12
C ARG A 35 -4.42 3.69 -1.72
N ILE A 36 -3.48 4.63 -1.55
CA ILE A 36 -3.29 5.28 -0.25
C ILE A 36 -4.56 6.01 0.19
N ALA A 37 -5.22 6.71 -0.74
CA ALA A 37 -6.46 7.41 -0.44
C ALA A 37 -7.56 6.43 0.01
N VAL A 38 -7.65 5.26 -0.61
CA VAL A 38 -8.60 4.22 -0.21
C VAL A 38 -8.30 3.73 1.20
N LEU A 39 -7.02 3.52 1.53
CA LEU A 39 -6.62 3.10 2.88
C LEU A 39 -7.02 4.14 3.92
N MET A 40 -6.78 5.40 3.63
CA MET A 40 -7.13 6.49 4.55
C MET A 40 -8.63 6.62 4.76
N ALA A 41 -9.42 6.34 3.73
CA ALA A 41 -10.88 6.45 3.79
C ALA A 41 -11.55 5.30 4.53
N ALA A 42 -10.88 4.17 4.67
CA ALA A 42 -11.45 2.99 5.34
C ALA A 42 -11.60 3.26 6.84
N GLU A 43 -12.68 2.77 7.44
CA GLU A 43 -12.87 2.89 8.88
C GLU A 43 -12.09 1.86 9.64
N LYS A 44 -12.04 0.63 9.12
CA LYS A 44 -11.37 -0.50 9.77
C LYS A 44 -10.48 -1.23 8.78
N PHE A 45 -9.38 -1.77 9.29
CA PHE A 45 -8.50 -2.58 8.48
C PHE A 45 -9.23 -3.75 7.81
N THR A 46 -10.13 -4.41 8.56
CA THR A 46 -10.88 -5.56 8.02
C THR A 46 -11.78 -5.20 6.84
N ASP A 47 -12.22 -3.95 6.74
CA ASP A 47 -13.04 -3.50 5.62
C ASP A 47 -12.30 -3.59 4.29
N LEU A 48 -10.97 -3.48 4.34
CA LEU A 48 -10.13 -3.52 3.13
C LEU A 48 -10.19 -4.87 2.42
N PHE A 49 -10.44 -5.96 3.16
CA PHE A 49 -10.56 -7.29 2.56
C PHE A 49 -11.74 -7.42 1.62
N GLN A 50 -12.73 -6.55 1.76
CA GLN A 50 -13.94 -6.57 0.93
C GLN A 50 -13.77 -5.80 -0.38
N ILE A 51 -12.70 -5.04 -0.51
CA ILE A 51 -12.44 -4.27 -1.73
C ILE A 51 -11.60 -5.15 -2.66
N ARG A 52 -12.27 -5.81 -3.60
CA ARG A 52 -11.64 -6.81 -4.48
C ARG A 52 -10.44 -6.28 -5.24
N ALA A 53 -10.52 -5.05 -5.72
CA ALA A 53 -9.44 -4.47 -6.52
C ALA A 53 -8.12 -4.38 -5.76
N LEU A 54 -8.15 -4.34 -4.43
CA LEU A 54 -6.94 -4.29 -3.62
C LEU A 54 -6.22 -5.64 -3.58
N ARG A 55 -6.95 -6.73 -3.66
CA ARG A 55 -6.40 -8.10 -3.56
C ARG A 55 -5.56 -8.25 -2.29
N LEU A 56 -6.08 -7.70 -1.20
CA LEU A 56 -5.39 -7.72 0.09
C LEU A 56 -5.22 -9.14 0.62
N HIS A 57 -4.00 -9.52 0.94
CA HIS A 57 -3.75 -10.79 1.61
C HIS A 57 -2.48 -10.73 2.45
N ALA A 58 -2.40 -11.64 3.42
CA ALA A 58 -1.27 -11.73 4.32
C ALA A 58 -0.08 -12.39 3.61
N LEU A 59 1.11 -11.92 3.93
CA LEU A 59 2.34 -12.54 3.46
C LEU A 59 2.79 -13.62 4.44
N LYS A 60 3.61 -14.53 3.94
CA LYS A 60 4.09 -15.67 4.72
C LYS A 60 5.63 -15.69 4.78
N GLY A 61 6.17 -16.62 5.57
CA GLY A 61 7.61 -16.80 5.68
C GLY A 61 8.25 -15.61 6.39
N GLU A 62 9.31 -15.10 5.80
CA GLU A 62 10.08 -14.01 6.39
C GLU A 62 9.27 -12.71 6.51
N ARG A 63 8.19 -12.59 5.72
CA ARG A 63 7.33 -11.41 5.74
C ARG A 63 6.05 -11.63 6.55
N GLU A 64 6.00 -12.66 7.36
CA GLU A 64 4.84 -12.91 8.21
C GLU A 64 4.57 -11.68 9.08
N GLY A 65 3.30 -11.30 9.18
CA GLY A 65 2.89 -10.07 9.86
C GLY A 65 2.70 -8.89 8.92
N GLN A 66 3.12 -9.03 7.66
CA GLN A 66 2.89 -8.03 6.64
C GLN A 66 1.77 -8.46 5.70
N TYR A 67 1.26 -7.49 4.96
CA TYR A 67 0.18 -7.68 3.98
C TYR A 67 0.59 -7.05 2.68
N THR A 68 -0.04 -7.48 1.59
CA THR A 68 0.18 -6.85 0.29
C THR A 68 -1.14 -6.46 -0.33
N ILE A 69 -1.14 -5.35 -1.07
CA ILE A 69 -2.24 -4.99 -1.95
C ILE A 69 -1.70 -4.72 -3.35
N ALA A 70 -2.55 -4.92 -4.35
CA ALA A 70 -2.16 -4.70 -5.73
C ALA A 70 -2.18 -3.21 -6.05
N ILE A 71 -1.13 -2.74 -6.71
CA ILE A 71 -1.12 -1.42 -7.36
C ILE A 71 -1.49 -1.64 -8.82
N ASP A 72 -0.72 -2.49 -9.50
CA ASP A 72 -1.03 -2.95 -10.85
C ASP A 72 -0.43 -4.36 -11.03
N GLU A 73 -0.30 -4.84 -12.26
CA GLU A 73 0.24 -6.18 -12.50
C GLU A 73 1.71 -6.32 -12.11
N ARG A 74 2.44 -5.21 -12.10
CA ARG A 74 3.88 -5.20 -11.84
C ARG A 74 4.24 -4.85 -10.40
N TRP A 75 3.45 -3.99 -9.78
CA TRP A 75 3.78 -3.39 -8.49
C TRP A 75 2.79 -3.76 -7.41
N ARG A 76 3.31 -3.96 -6.20
CA ARG A 76 2.52 -4.20 -5.00
C ARG A 76 2.93 -3.24 -3.90
N LEU A 77 1.99 -2.95 -3.02
CA LEU A 77 2.20 -2.15 -1.84
C LEU A 77 2.27 -3.09 -0.64
N ILE A 78 3.35 -3.02 0.12
CA ILE A 78 3.53 -3.83 1.32
C ILE A 78 3.12 -3.01 2.52
N LEU A 79 2.29 -3.60 3.36
CA LEU A 79 1.69 -2.94 4.51
C LEU A 79 1.95 -3.72 5.79
N ALA A 80 1.97 -3.01 6.92
CA ALA A 80 1.94 -3.62 8.24
C ALA A 80 0.84 -2.92 9.04
N TYR A 81 0.08 -3.68 9.81
CA TYR A 81 -1.01 -3.11 10.59
C TYR A 81 -0.71 -3.24 12.07
N ASP A 82 -0.74 -2.12 12.77
CA ASP A 82 -0.64 -2.07 14.23
C ASP A 82 -2.04 -2.00 14.79
N GLU A 83 -2.53 -3.12 15.30
CA GLU A 83 -3.90 -3.22 15.80
C GLU A 83 -4.11 -2.34 17.04
N ALA A 84 -3.13 -2.28 17.93
CA ALA A 84 -3.25 -1.50 19.16
C ALA A 84 -3.38 0.00 18.87
N GLU A 85 -2.63 0.50 17.91
CA GLU A 85 -2.65 1.91 17.52
C GLU A 85 -3.64 2.19 16.39
N GLU A 86 -4.25 1.15 15.84
CA GLU A 86 -5.15 1.25 14.69
C GLU A 86 -4.52 2.02 13.54
N THR A 87 -3.23 1.77 13.31
CA THR A 87 -2.44 2.48 12.30
C THR A 87 -1.92 1.50 11.26
N LEU A 88 -2.09 1.86 10.01
CA LEU A 88 -1.60 1.09 8.88
C LEU A 88 -0.30 1.74 8.37
N PHE A 89 0.76 0.95 8.33
CA PHE A 89 2.06 1.44 7.87
C PHE A 89 2.30 1.02 6.42
N VAL A 90 2.64 2.00 5.58
CA VAL A 90 3.09 1.75 4.22
C VAL A 90 4.58 1.45 4.31
N GLU A 91 4.95 0.18 4.08
CA GLU A 91 6.32 -0.29 4.26
C GLU A 91 7.19 -0.10 3.04
N GLU A 92 6.70 -0.50 1.88
CA GLU A 92 7.44 -0.36 0.63
C GLU A 92 6.52 -0.59 -0.57
N VAL A 93 6.99 -0.15 -1.74
CA VAL A 93 6.41 -0.54 -3.02
C VAL A 93 7.37 -1.56 -3.62
N SER A 94 6.88 -2.74 -3.88
CA SER A 94 7.69 -3.88 -4.31
C SER A 94 7.21 -4.41 -5.65
N ARG A 95 8.12 -4.99 -6.40
CA ARG A 95 7.72 -5.67 -7.63
C ARG A 95 7.02 -6.97 -7.29
N HIS A 96 6.03 -7.29 -8.11
CA HIS A 96 5.32 -8.56 -8.00
C HIS A 96 6.09 -9.64 -8.76
N TYR A 97 6.47 -10.69 -8.07
CA TYR A 97 7.21 -11.81 -8.66
C TYR A 97 6.36 -13.08 -8.68
N GLY A 98 5.22 -13.03 -9.36
CA GLY A 98 4.48 -14.22 -9.71
C GLY A 98 3.84 -15.02 -8.59
N ASP A 99 3.55 -14.41 -7.49
CA ASP A 99 2.81 -15.11 -6.41
C ASP A 99 1.31 -15.00 -6.57
#